data_5738b21b5abb289cfaad4267cc48285e
#
_entry.id   5738b21b5abb289cfaad4267cc48285e
#
_cell.length_a   1.000
_cell.length_b   1.000
_cell.length_c   1.000
_cell.angle_alpha   90.00
_cell.angle_beta   90.00
_cell.angle_gamma   90.00
#
_symmetry.space_group_name_H-M   'P 1'
#
loop_
_entity.id
_entity.type
_entity.pdbx_description
1 polymer ?
#
loop_
_entity_poly.entity_id
_entity_poly.type
_entity_poly.pdbx_seq_one_letter_code
_entity_poly.pdbx_strand_id
1 'polypeptide(L)'
;MDATDFERLIERARDPRLIAGIYSYCDGRCPRCPFTQRCLMYLDVEALKAEGGDDRPLAETVGDSLQRTLEMLAEVARRQGLDMEALAEDAREVAADDAIERQRLERHSEDPLVVQAREYGRLAWRVGRAIAPIVSAREDAPLIDAVETIEWFSSLIGSKLYRSVCGQAERWHRRDDTQADFNGSAKVALIGFRESRRAWEVLMEAGRATADGVPAHAVRRLDELDAAVCERFPLVMDFVRPGFDEPGANV
;
A
#
# COMPACT_ATOMS: atom_id res chain seq x y z
N MET A 1 -10.52 10.05 -24.32
CA MET A 1 -10.62 11.21 -23.39
C MET A 1 -10.48 12.49 -24.22
N ASP A 2 -11.39 13.42 -24.09
CA ASP A 2 -11.27 14.70 -24.79
C ASP A 2 -10.37 15.69 -23.99
N ALA A 3 -10.00 16.82 -24.62
CA ALA A 3 -9.13 17.82 -24.00
C ALA A 3 -9.75 18.40 -22.71
N THR A 4 -11.08 18.47 -22.65
CA THR A 4 -11.86 18.99 -21.51
C THR A 4 -11.81 18.02 -20.33
N ASP A 5 -11.87 16.71 -20.58
CA ASP A 5 -11.74 15.68 -19.55
C ASP A 5 -10.35 15.67 -18.91
N PHE A 6 -9.32 15.85 -19.75
CA PHE A 6 -7.95 15.95 -19.28
C PHE A 6 -7.75 17.19 -18.38
N GLU A 7 -8.28 18.34 -18.77
CA GLU A 7 -8.18 19.57 -17.97
C GLU A 7 -8.88 19.43 -16.62
N ARG A 8 -10.08 18.82 -16.58
CA ARG A 8 -10.78 18.52 -15.33
C ARG A 8 -9.98 17.60 -14.40
N LEU A 9 -9.27 16.59 -14.93
CA LEU A 9 -8.40 15.73 -14.14
C LEU A 9 -7.25 16.52 -13.52
N ILE A 10 -6.61 17.40 -14.31
CA ILE A 10 -5.51 18.24 -13.82
C ILE A 10 -6.00 19.23 -12.75
N GLU A 11 -7.13 19.90 -12.99
CA GLU A 11 -7.73 20.82 -12.01
C GLU A 11 -8.07 20.08 -10.71
N ARG A 12 -8.66 18.89 -10.82
CA ARG A 12 -8.98 18.07 -9.65
C ARG A 12 -7.72 17.62 -8.90
N ALA A 13 -6.68 17.21 -9.60
CA ALA A 13 -5.40 16.82 -8.98
C ALA A 13 -4.70 18.01 -8.29
N ARG A 14 -4.99 19.24 -8.70
CA ARG A 14 -4.47 20.50 -8.14
C ARG A 14 -5.37 21.14 -7.10
N ASP A 15 -6.51 20.54 -6.76
CA ASP A 15 -7.44 21.09 -5.79
C ASP A 15 -6.75 21.23 -4.42
N PRO A 16 -6.59 22.44 -3.88
CA PRO A 16 -5.90 22.68 -2.62
C PRO A 16 -6.63 22.10 -1.39
N ARG A 17 -7.89 21.68 -1.55
CA ARG A 17 -8.63 20.97 -0.50
C ARG A 17 -8.16 19.55 -0.34
N LEU A 18 -7.53 18.96 -1.35
CA LEU A 18 -7.00 17.61 -1.32
C LEU A 18 -5.60 17.58 -0.72
N ILE A 19 -5.27 16.48 -0.07
CA ILE A 19 -3.94 16.25 0.48
C ILE A 19 -3.14 15.46 -0.57
N ALA A 20 -2.16 16.13 -1.19
CA ALA A 20 -1.35 15.53 -2.23
C ALA A 20 -0.57 14.31 -1.69
N GLY A 21 -0.63 13.19 -2.38
CA GLY A 21 0.14 11.99 -2.04
C GLY A 21 -0.31 11.22 -0.80
N ILE A 22 -1.39 11.62 -0.10
CA ILE A 22 -1.88 10.94 1.11
C ILE A 22 -2.09 9.44 0.91
N TYR A 23 -2.59 9.04 -0.26
CA TYR A 23 -2.88 7.64 -0.60
C TYR A 23 -1.61 6.78 -0.78
N SER A 24 -0.46 7.37 -1.01
CA SER A 24 0.81 6.65 -1.14
C SER A 24 1.32 6.10 0.20
N TYR A 25 0.99 6.79 1.29
CA TYR A 25 1.51 6.51 2.63
C TYR A 25 0.42 6.25 3.69
N CYS A 26 -0.77 5.88 3.26
CA CYS A 26 -1.84 5.40 4.15
C CYS A 26 -1.83 3.86 4.26
N ASP A 27 -2.63 3.37 5.20
CA ASP A 27 -2.88 1.94 5.40
C ASP A 27 -3.98 1.37 4.50
N GLY A 28 -4.64 2.20 3.70
CA GLY A 28 -5.72 1.80 2.80
C GLY A 28 -7.06 1.50 3.49
N ARG A 29 -7.20 1.64 4.81
CA ARG A 29 -8.45 1.37 5.56
C ARG A 29 -9.42 2.56 5.45
N CYS A 30 -9.88 2.84 4.23
CA CYS A 30 -10.73 3.99 3.93
C CYS A 30 -11.96 4.13 4.83
N PRO A 31 -12.69 3.06 5.22
CA PRO A 31 -13.82 3.20 6.14
C PRO A 31 -13.49 3.77 7.52
N ARG A 32 -12.21 3.74 7.91
CA ARG A 32 -11.70 4.27 9.19
C ARG A 32 -10.86 5.52 9.03
N CYS A 33 -10.67 6.00 7.79
CA CYS A 33 -9.81 7.13 7.49
C CYS A 33 -10.55 8.46 7.70
N PRO A 34 -10.01 9.40 8.50
CA PRO A 34 -10.64 10.72 8.70
C PRO A 34 -10.48 11.65 7.49
N PHE A 35 -9.65 11.27 6.51
CA PHE A 35 -9.29 12.11 5.36
C PHE A 35 -9.93 11.68 4.04
N THR A 36 -10.97 10.86 4.06
CA THR A 36 -11.64 10.39 2.83
C THR A 36 -12.09 11.52 1.92
N GLN A 37 -12.65 12.61 2.49
CA GLN A 37 -13.10 13.78 1.74
C GLN A 37 -11.96 14.66 1.20
N ARG A 38 -10.72 14.35 1.58
CA ARG A 38 -9.50 15.05 1.15
C ARG A 38 -8.53 14.14 0.41
N CYS A 39 -8.98 12.93 0.06
CA CYS A 39 -8.18 11.92 -0.64
C CYS A 39 -8.69 11.74 -2.08
N LEU A 40 -7.88 12.15 -3.05
CA LEU A 40 -8.23 12.01 -4.47
C LEU A 40 -8.58 10.57 -4.83
N MET A 41 -7.77 9.60 -4.41
CA MET A 41 -7.99 8.18 -4.69
C MET A 41 -9.35 7.69 -4.18
N TYR A 42 -9.73 8.08 -2.96
CA TYR A 42 -11.03 7.69 -2.39
C TYR A 42 -12.20 8.30 -3.17
N LEU A 43 -12.10 9.60 -3.48
CA LEU A 43 -13.14 10.31 -4.24
C LEU A 43 -13.29 9.76 -5.67
N ASP A 44 -12.20 9.31 -6.28
CA ASP A 44 -12.24 8.68 -7.61
C ASP A 44 -12.91 7.31 -7.56
N VAL A 45 -12.62 6.51 -6.55
CA VAL A 45 -13.27 5.20 -6.34
C VAL A 45 -14.78 5.37 -6.10
N GLU A 46 -15.18 6.33 -5.26
CA GLU A 46 -16.59 6.59 -5.00
C GLU A 46 -17.34 7.11 -6.26
N ALA A 47 -16.68 7.95 -7.06
CA ALA A 47 -17.24 8.39 -8.33
C ALA A 47 -17.45 7.20 -9.30
N LEU A 48 -16.48 6.30 -9.41
CA LEU A 48 -16.61 5.09 -10.24
C LEU A 48 -17.74 4.17 -9.76
N LYS A 49 -17.92 4.01 -8.45
CA LYS A 49 -19.05 3.25 -7.89
C LYS A 49 -20.38 3.89 -8.24
N ALA A 50 -20.48 5.20 -8.09
CA ALA A 50 -21.70 5.95 -8.42
C ALA A 50 -22.08 5.84 -9.90
N GLU A 51 -21.11 5.66 -10.81
CA GLU A 51 -21.32 5.40 -12.24
C GLU A 51 -21.74 3.94 -12.54
N GLY A 52 -22.08 3.13 -11.53
CA GLY A 52 -22.50 1.73 -11.68
C GLY A 52 -21.36 0.72 -11.67
N GLY A 53 -20.21 1.12 -11.13
CA GLY A 53 -19.00 0.29 -11.11
C GLY A 53 -19.04 -0.92 -10.16
N ASP A 54 -19.92 -0.95 -9.16
CA ASP A 54 -19.97 -2.04 -8.17
C ASP A 54 -20.51 -3.37 -8.75
N ASP A 55 -21.34 -3.31 -9.79
CA ASP A 55 -21.92 -4.51 -10.44
C ASP A 55 -21.10 -4.99 -11.66
N ARG A 56 -20.04 -4.28 -12.02
CA ARG A 56 -19.22 -4.61 -13.19
C ARG A 56 -18.14 -5.63 -12.84
N PRO A 57 -17.83 -6.59 -13.74
CA PRO A 57 -16.72 -7.49 -13.58
C PRO A 57 -15.40 -6.72 -13.34
N LEU A 58 -14.61 -7.17 -12.36
CA LEU A 58 -13.32 -6.53 -12.02
C LEU A 58 -12.42 -6.35 -13.25
N ALA A 59 -12.40 -7.32 -14.16
CA ALA A 59 -11.60 -7.27 -15.38
C ALA A 59 -11.98 -6.09 -16.30
N GLU A 60 -13.27 -5.78 -16.41
CA GLU A 60 -13.77 -4.64 -17.19
C GLU A 60 -13.38 -3.32 -16.52
N THR A 61 -13.57 -3.22 -15.20
CA THR A 61 -13.21 -2.02 -14.44
C THR A 61 -11.71 -1.72 -14.53
N VAL A 62 -10.88 -2.76 -14.43
CA VAL A 62 -9.42 -2.63 -14.60
C VAL A 62 -9.07 -2.26 -16.05
N GLY A 63 -9.71 -2.88 -17.04
CA GLY A 63 -9.53 -2.57 -18.45
C GLY A 63 -9.81 -1.11 -18.77
N ASP A 64 -10.94 -0.59 -18.32
CA ASP A 64 -11.32 0.82 -18.50
C ASP A 64 -10.37 1.78 -17.80
N SER A 65 -9.91 1.44 -16.61
CA SER A 65 -8.92 2.25 -15.87
C SER A 65 -7.59 2.33 -16.61
N LEU A 66 -7.10 1.20 -17.14
CA LEU A 66 -5.90 1.17 -17.95
C LEU A 66 -6.08 1.97 -19.26
N GLN A 67 -7.21 1.80 -19.94
CA GLN A 67 -7.51 2.55 -21.15
C GLN A 67 -7.50 4.07 -20.91
N ARG A 68 -8.17 4.54 -19.85
CA ARG A 68 -8.16 5.96 -19.46
C ARG A 68 -6.74 6.47 -19.16
N THR A 69 -5.92 5.64 -18.50
CA THR A 69 -4.52 6.00 -18.20
C THR A 69 -3.70 6.15 -19.47
N LEU A 70 -3.85 5.23 -20.44
CA LEU A 70 -3.17 5.32 -21.74
C LEU A 70 -3.59 6.55 -22.54
N GLU A 71 -4.89 6.87 -22.55
CA GLU A 71 -5.41 8.07 -23.21
C GLU A 71 -4.86 9.34 -22.55
N MET A 72 -4.76 9.37 -21.22
CA MET A 72 -4.15 10.49 -20.48
C MET A 72 -2.66 10.65 -20.84
N LEU A 73 -1.90 9.56 -20.88
CA LEU A 73 -0.49 9.59 -21.26
C LEU A 73 -0.31 10.08 -22.71
N ALA A 74 -1.15 9.62 -23.64
CA ALA A 74 -1.12 10.08 -25.02
C ALA A 74 -1.42 11.59 -25.13
N GLU A 75 -2.36 12.12 -24.37
CA GLU A 75 -2.66 13.54 -24.35
C GLU A 75 -1.51 14.37 -23.74
N VAL A 76 -0.86 13.88 -22.66
CA VAL A 76 0.34 14.51 -22.09
C VAL A 76 1.46 14.57 -23.14
N ALA A 77 1.73 13.44 -23.79
CA ALA A 77 2.77 13.34 -24.83
C ALA A 77 2.49 14.33 -25.97
N ARG A 78 1.25 14.36 -26.46
CA ARG A 78 0.84 15.31 -27.52
C ARG A 78 1.05 16.77 -27.11
N ARG A 79 0.70 17.15 -25.87
CA ARG A 79 0.90 18.53 -25.36
C ARG A 79 2.37 18.90 -25.20
N GLN A 80 3.21 17.92 -24.90
CA GLN A 80 4.65 18.10 -24.77
C GLN A 80 5.41 17.96 -26.09
N GLY A 81 4.71 17.65 -27.17
CA GLY A 81 5.34 17.42 -28.48
C GLY A 81 6.20 16.15 -28.54
N LEU A 82 5.89 15.16 -27.68
CA LEU A 82 6.58 13.88 -27.65
C LEU A 82 5.98 12.95 -28.71
N ASP A 83 6.85 12.26 -29.44
CA ASP A 83 6.46 11.21 -30.39
C ASP A 83 6.22 9.91 -29.64
N MET A 84 4.96 9.48 -29.56
CA MET A 84 4.57 8.24 -28.88
C MET A 84 5.12 6.99 -29.58
N GLU A 85 5.34 7.04 -30.90
CA GLU A 85 5.87 5.92 -31.65
C GLU A 85 7.36 5.73 -31.39
N ALA A 86 8.10 6.83 -31.33
CA ALA A 86 9.50 6.84 -30.92
C ALA A 86 9.67 6.38 -29.46
N LEU A 87 8.81 6.85 -28.55
CA LEU A 87 8.80 6.39 -27.14
C LEU A 87 8.48 4.88 -27.02
N ALA A 88 7.59 4.36 -27.86
CA ALA A 88 7.29 2.93 -27.87
C ALA A 88 8.44 2.08 -28.45
N GLU A 89 9.22 2.64 -29.36
CA GLU A 89 10.41 2.01 -29.93
C GLU A 89 11.56 2.00 -28.92
N ASP A 90 11.83 3.12 -28.26
CA ASP A 90 12.76 3.21 -27.13
C ASP A 90 12.38 2.24 -26.00
N ALA A 91 11.09 2.14 -25.68
CA ALA A 91 10.60 1.19 -24.68
C ALA A 91 10.79 -0.28 -25.10
N ARG A 92 10.74 -0.61 -26.38
CA ARG A 92 11.05 -1.96 -26.89
C ARG A 92 12.55 -2.27 -26.82
N GLU A 93 13.41 -1.29 -27.04
CA GLU A 93 14.87 -1.45 -26.85
C GLU A 93 15.19 -1.65 -25.36
N VAL A 94 14.54 -0.87 -24.48
CA VAL A 94 14.64 -1.05 -23.02
C VAL A 94 14.06 -2.38 -22.56
N ALA A 95 13.01 -2.90 -23.22
CA ALA A 95 12.44 -4.22 -22.93
C ALA A 95 13.42 -5.37 -23.27
N ALA A 96 14.43 -5.15 -24.11
CA ALA A 96 15.53 -6.11 -24.26
C ALA A 96 16.39 -6.23 -22.98
N ASP A 97 16.37 -5.21 -22.11
CA ASP A 97 16.94 -5.22 -20.75
C ASP A 97 16.00 -5.86 -19.69
N ASP A 98 14.83 -6.34 -20.10
CA ASP A 98 13.83 -6.97 -19.22
C ASP A 98 14.39 -8.15 -18.40
N ALA A 99 15.41 -8.82 -18.89
CA ALA A 99 16.08 -9.89 -18.14
C ALA A 99 16.86 -9.35 -16.93
N ILE A 100 17.51 -8.20 -17.07
CA ILE A 100 18.26 -7.54 -16.00
C ILE A 100 17.30 -6.97 -14.97
N GLU A 101 16.23 -6.32 -15.41
CA GLU A 101 15.23 -5.77 -14.49
C GLU A 101 14.46 -6.87 -13.76
N ARG A 102 14.06 -7.95 -14.44
CA ARG A 102 13.47 -9.13 -13.80
C ARG A 102 14.40 -9.74 -12.75
N GLN A 103 15.67 -9.93 -13.06
CA GLN A 103 16.65 -10.43 -12.11
C GLN A 103 16.85 -9.48 -10.92
N ARG A 104 16.75 -8.17 -11.15
CA ARG A 104 16.79 -7.16 -10.09
C ARG A 104 15.56 -7.26 -9.18
N LEU A 105 14.36 -7.34 -9.75
CA LEU A 105 13.11 -7.51 -9.02
C LEU A 105 13.07 -8.84 -8.24
N GLU A 106 13.57 -9.92 -8.83
CA GLU A 106 13.71 -11.21 -8.17
C GLU A 106 14.63 -11.11 -6.95
N ARG A 107 15.80 -10.51 -7.10
CA ARG A 107 16.74 -10.28 -5.96
C ARG A 107 16.10 -9.48 -4.83
N HIS A 108 15.31 -8.45 -5.13
CA HIS A 108 14.60 -7.69 -4.09
C HIS A 108 13.47 -8.51 -3.46
N SER A 109 12.86 -9.42 -4.20
CA SER A 109 11.83 -10.32 -3.66
C SER A 109 12.41 -11.40 -2.74
N GLU A 110 13.69 -11.71 -2.87
CA GLU A 110 14.46 -12.65 -2.05
C GLU A 110 15.15 -11.97 -0.86
N ASP A 111 15.06 -10.65 -0.75
CA ASP A 111 15.60 -9.92 0.41
C ASP A 111 15.04 -10.50 1.71
N PRO A 112 15.89 -10.82 2.71
CA PRO A 112 15.47 -11.49 3.94
C PRO A 112 14.31 -10.77 4.66
N LEU A 113 14.29 -9.44 4.64
CA LEU A 113 13.24 -8.65 5.26
C LEU A 113 11.90 -8.85 4.54
N VAL A 114 11.92 -8.89 3.21
CA VAL A 114 10.73 -9.11 2.37
C VAL A 114 10.22 -10.55 2.53
N VAL A 115 11.13 -11.52 2.55
CA VAL A 115 10.78 -12.94 2.74
C VAL A 115 10.11 -13.15 4.10
N GLN A 116 10.70 -12.63 5.19
CA GLN A 116 10.13 -12.76 6.54
C GLN A 116 8.77 -12.07 6.66
N ALA A 117 8.60 -10.89 6.04
CA ALA A 117 7.32 -10.19 6.02
C ALA A 117 6.24 -10.98 5.27
N ARG A 118 6.58 -11.61 4.15
CA ARG A 118 5.66 -12.48 3.40
C ARG A 118 5.32 -13.77 4.17
N GLU A 119 6.27 -14.34 4.89
CA GLU A 119 6.02 -15.50 5.77
C GLU A 119 5.04 -15.14 6.90
N TYR A 120 5.26 -14.00 7.56
CA TYR A 120 4.31 -13.46 8.52
C TYR A 120 2.92 -13.26 7.86
N GLY A 121 2.85 -12.64 6.69
CA GLY A 121 1.60 -12.40 5.98
C GLY A 121 0.84 -13.70 5.68
N ARG A 122 1.54 -14.75 5.22
CA ARG A 122 0.93 -16.07 4.98
C ARG A 122 0.40 -16.71 6.27
N LEU A 123 1.14 -16.58 7.37
CA LEU A 123 0.69 -17.04 8.67
C LEU A 123 -0.56 -16.30 9.11
N ALA A 124 -0.52 -14.98 9.12
CA ALA A 124 -1.59 -14.08 9.53
C ALA A 124 -2.87 -14.34 8.73
N TRP A 125 -2.75 -14.42 7.40
CA TRP A 125 -3.89 -14.70 6.52
C TRP A 125 -4.53 -16.06 6.79
N ARG A 126 -3.72 -17.13 6.93
CA ARG A 126 -4.25 -18.48 7.22
C ARG A 126 -5.01 -18.53 8.54
N VAL A 127 -4.46 -17.91 9.56
CA VAL A 127 -5.08 -17.92 10.91
C VAL A 127 -6.32 -17.05 10.92
N GLY A 128 -6.25 -15.84 10.34
CA GLY A 128 -7.41 -14.95 10.22
C GLY A 128 -8.57 -15.65 9.54
N ARG A 129 -8.34 -16.24 8.37
CA ARG A 129 -9.36 -17.02 7.63
C ARG A 129 -9.94 -18.19 8.40
N ALA A 130 -9.15 -18.85 9.24
CA ALA A 130 -9.61 -19.97 10.03
C ALA A 130 -10.50 -19.55 11.21
N ILE A 131 -10.19 -18.39 11.82
CA ILE A 131 -10.92 -17.93 13.01
C ILE A 131 -12.06 -16.94 12.70
N ALA A 132 -12.03 -16.26 11.55
CA ALA A 132 -13.06 -15.29 11.15
C ALA A 132 -14.50 -15.83 11.26
N PRO A 133 -14.86 -17.03 10.75
CA PRO A 133 -16.22 -17.57 10.89
C PRO A 133 -16.62 -17.81 12.34
N ILE A 134 -15.67 -18.24 13.20
CA ILE A 134 -15.91 -18.54 14.61
C ILE A 134 -16.20 -17.27 15.40
N VAL A 135 -15.45 -16.21 15.08
CA VAL A 135 -15.58 -14.91 15.75
C VAL A 135 -16.85 -14.21 15.31
N SER A 136 -17.15 -14.21 14.01
CA SER A 136 -18.36 -13.62 13.43
C SER A 136 -19.64 -14.25 14.00
N ALA A 137 -19.65 -15.59 14.18
CA ALA A 137 -20.81 -16.30 14.74
C ALA A 137 -21.11 -15.93 16.21
N ARG A 138 -20.22 -15.23 16.89
CA ARG A 138 -20.35 -14.82 18.30
C ARG A 138 -20.70 -13.35 18.46
N GLU A 139 -20.70 -12.60 17.37
CA GLU A 139 -20.96 -11.15 17.34
C GLU A 139 -20.05 -10.34 18.29
N ASP A 140 -18.83 -10.84 18.55
CA ASP A 140 -17.84 -10.21 19.42
C ASP A 140 -17.08 -9.13 18.62
N ALA A 141 -17.56 -7.90 18.64
CA ALA A 141 -17.03 -6.82 17.83
C ALA A 141 -15.52 -6.56 18.01
N PRO A 142 -14.92 -6.57 19.23
CA PRO A 142 -13.48 -6.47 19.39
C PRO A 142 -12.69 -7.57 18.71
N LEU A 143 -13.18 -8.81 18.77
CA LEU A 143 -12.50 -9.94 18.12
C LEU A 143 -12.66 -9.91 16.60
N ILE A 144 -13.82 -9.50 16.10
CA ILE A 144 -14.05 -9.27 14.65
C ILE A 144 -13.06 -8.24 14.14
N ASP A 145 -12.95 -7.10 14.82
CA ASP A 145 -12.03 -6.03 14.46
C ASP A 145 -10.57 -6.49 14.47
N ALA A 146 -10.17 -7.28 15.45
CA ALA A 146 -8.83 -7.84 15.55
C ALA A 146 -8.52 -8.77 14.35
N VAL A 147 -9.46 -9.68 14.02
CA VAL A 147 -9.29 -10.59 12.88
C VAL A 147 -9.21 -9.82 11.56
N GLU A 148 -10.11 -8.87 11.33
CA GLU A 148 -10.08 -8.02 10.12
C GLU A 148 -8.77 -7.23 10.03
N THR A 149 -8.24 -6.75 11.15
CA THR A 149 -6.96 -6.03 11.19
C THR A 149 -5.81 -6.95 10.80
N ILE A 150 -5.74 -8.16 11.34
CA ILE A 150 -4.72 -9.16 11.00
C ILE A 150 -4.80 -9.53 9.52
N GLU A 151 -5.99 -9.79 8.99
CA GLU A 151 -6.18 -10.13 7.58
C GLU A 151 -5.78 -8.97 6.66
N TRP A 152 -6.18 -7.75 7.00
CA TRP A 152 -5.84 -6.56 6.23
C TRP A 152 -4.34 -6.36 6.09
N PHE A 153 -3.62 -6.36 7.19
CA PHE A 153 -2.18 -6.13 7.19
C PHE A 153 -1.37 -7.32 6.70
N SER A 154 -1.96 -8.51 6.57
CA SER A 154 -1.27 -9.71 6.08
C SER A 154 -0.63 -9.52 4.70
N SER A 155 -1.26 -8.78 3.81
CA SER A 155 -0.77 -8.48 2.46
C SER A 155 -0.04 -7.13 2.37
N LEU A 156 -0.53 -6.12 3.10
CA LEU A 156 -0.02 -4.76 3.03
C LEU A 156 1.45 -4.67 3.50
N ILE A 157 1.78 -5.31 4.60
CA ILE A 157 3.13 -5.30 5.20
C ILE A 157 4.17 -5.76 4.18
N GLY A 158 3.97 -6.92 3.57
CA GLY A 158 4.91 -7.47 2.59
C GLY A 158 5.08 -6.59 1.36
N SER A 159 3.99 -6.01 0.88
CA SER A 159 4.00 -5.11 -0.28
C SER A 159 4.74 -3.80 0.01
N LYS A 160 4.53 -3.21 1.19
CA LYS A 160 5.21 -1.97 1.60
C LYS A 160 6.70 -2.18 1.83
N LEU A 161 7.10 -3.29 2.45
CA LEU A 161 8.53 -3.61 2.62
C LEU A 161 9.22 -3.91 1.29
N TYR A 162 8.58 -4.64 0.39
CA TYR A 162 9.12 -4.84 -0.95
C TYR A 162 9.37 -3.51 -1.65
N ARG A 163 8.40 -2.59 -1.64
CA ARG A 163 8.55 -1.24 -2.20
C ARG A 163 9.70 -0.47 -1.53
N SER A 164 9.84 -0.57 -0.20
CA SER A 164 10.94 0.08 0.53
C SER A 164 12.31 -0.45 0.12
N VAL A 165 12.44 -1.77 -0.01
CA VAL A 165 13.70 -2.41 -0.42
C VAL A 165 14.07 -2.02 -1.85
N CYS A 166 13.10 -2.05 -2.77
CA CYS A 166 13.30 -1.61 -4.15
C CYS A 166 13.75 -0.15 -4.20
N GLY A 167 13.01 0.75 -3.54
CA GLY A 167 13.29 2.18 -3.55
C GLY A 167 14.64 2.53 -2.90
N GLN A 168 15.05 1.80 -1.83
CA GLN A 168 16.36 1.99 -1.22
C GLN A 168 17.53 1.62 -2.17
N ALA A 169 17.29 0.65 -3.06
CA ALA A 169 18.29 0.22 -4.04
C ALA A 169 18.44 1.18 -5.23
N GLU A 170 17.50 2.08 -5.43
CA GLU A 170 17.52 3.06 -6.50
C GLU A 170 18.52 4.18 -6.19
N ARG A 171 19.40 4.46 -7.19
CA ARG A 171 20.55 5.38 -6.98
C ARG A 171 20.18 6.85 -6.94
N TRP A 172 18.97 7.22 -7.35
CA TRP A 172 18.49 8.61 -7.37
C TRP A 172 18.07 9.13 -6.00
N HIS A 173 17.76 8.24 -5.04
CA HIS A 173 17.44 8.65 -3.68
C HIS A 173 18.72 8.85 -2.87
N ARG A 174 18.81 10.01 -2.22
CA ARG A 174 19.84 10.24 -1.23
C ARG A 174 19.49 9.47 0.04
N ARG A 175 20.47 8.76 0.60
CA ARG A 175 20.27 7.96 1.82
C ARG A 175 19.96 8.82 3.06
N ASP A 176 20.31 10.11 3.03
CA ASP A 176 20.06 11.11 4.06
C ASP A 176 18.75 11.89 3.84
N ASP A 177 17.97 11.56 2.82
CA ASP A 177 16.67 12.16 2.58
C ASP A 177 15.60 11.49 3.45
N THR A 178 15.12 12.22 4.48
CA THR A 178 14.06 11.78 5.38
C THR A 178 12.73 11.56 4.64
N GLN A 179 12.47 12.32 3.57
CA GLN A 179 11.24 12.24 2.78
C GLN A 179 11.36 11.31 1.56
N ALA A 180 12.41 10.48 1.49
CA ALA A 180 12.51 9.46 0.45
C ALA A 180 11.36 8.45 0.53
N ASP A 181 10.80 8.07 -0.63
CA ASP A 181 9.65 7.18 -0.76
C ASP A 181 9.82 5.86 0.00
N PHE A 182 11.03 5.32 0.01
CA PHE A 182 11.32 4.07 0.73
C PHE A 182 11.13 4.20 2.25
N ASN A 183 11.45 5.36 2.85
CA ASN A 183 11.19 5.63 4.27
C ASN A 183 9.68 5.72 4.53
N GLY A 184 8.91 6.38 3.66
CA GLY A 184 7.45 6.46 3.78
C GLY A 184 6.79 5.10 3.70
N SER A 185 7.21 4.27 2.76
CA SER A 185 6.71 2.89 2.62
C SER A 185 7.09 2.01 3.82
N ALA A 186 8.33 2.11 4.32
CA ALA A 186 8.75 1.43 5.54
C ALA A 186 7.95 1.87 6.77
N LYS A 187 7.65 3.18 6.90
CA LYS A 187 6.82 3.71 7.99
C LYS A 187 5.42 3.12 7.99
N VAL A 188 4.80 2.96 6.82
CA VAL A 188 3.49 2.31 6.72
C VAL A 188 3.57 0.83 7.13
N ALA A 189 4.66 0.12 6.80
CA ALA A 189 4.86 -1.25 7.28
C ALA A 189 4.99 -1.31 8.82
N LEU A 190 5.74 -0.39 9.45
CA LEU A 190 5.84 -0.28 10.91
C LEU A 190 4.48 -0.05 11.57
N ILE A 191 3.63 0.79 10.97
CA ILE A 191 2.26 0.97 11.44
C ILE A 191 1.50 -0.35 11.36
N GLY A 192 1.61 -1.06 10.24
CA GLY A 192 1.01 -2.38 10.06
C GLY A 192 1.47 -3.40 11.11
N PHE A 193 2.75 -3.39 11.48
CA PHE A 193 3.26 -4.26 12.55
C PHE A 193 2.60 -3.96 13.89
N ARG A 194 2.52 -2.69 14.26
CA ARG A 194 1.95 -2.24 15.54
C ARG A 194 0.46 -2.54 15.65
N GLU A 195 -0.29 -2.28 14.58
CA GLU A 195 -1.72 -2.60 14.55
C GLU A 195 -1.98 -4.11 14.56
N SER A 196 -1.22 -4.88 13.77
CA SER A 196 -1.33 -6.34 13.78
C SER A 196 -0.97 -6.92 15.16
N ARG A 197 0.09 -6.41 15.79
CA ARG A 197 0.50 -6.85 17.13
C ARG A 197 -0.62 -6.66 18.15
N ARG A 198 -1.21 -5.45 18.20
CA ARG A 198 -2.36 -5.18 19.09
C ARG A 198 -3.52 -6.12 18.83
N ALA A 199 -3.81 -6.40 17.57
CA ALA A 199 -4.86 -7.33 17.19
C ALA A 199 -4.57 -8.76 17.65
N TRP A 200 -3.32 -9.23 17.56
CA TRP A 200 -2.91 -10.54 18.13
C TRP A 200 -3.01 -10.56 19.65
N GLU A 201 -2.67 -9.49 20.34
CA GLU A 201 -2.81 -9.36 21.80
C GLU A 201 -4.28 -9.48 22.23
N VAL A 202 -5.21 -8.84 21.53
CA VAL A 202 -6.67 -8.98 21.76
C VAL A 202 -7.12 -10.44 21.62
N LEU A 203 -6.63 -11.15 20.60
CA LEU A 203 -6.97 -12.58 20.42
C LEU A 203 -6.38 -13.46 21.53
N MET A 204 -5.19 -13.15 22.04
CA MET A 204 -4.58 -13.88 23.16
C MET A 204 -5.35 -13.68 24.47
N GLU A 205 -5.72 -12.44 24.78
CA GLU A 205 -6.48 -12.09 25.98
C GLU A 205 -7.86 -12.76 26.03
N ALA A 206 -8.49 -12.87 24.86
CA ALA A 206 -9.79 -13.55 24.74
C ALA A 206 -9.70 -15.10 24.87
N GLY A 207 -8.53 -15.65 25.15
CA GLY A 207 -8.30 -17.09 25.22
C GLY A 207 -8.48 -17.80 23.87
N ARG A 208 -8.41 -17.06 22.78
CA ARG A 208 -8.51 -17.56 21.41
C ARG A 208 -7.15 -17.95 20.83
N ALA A 209 -6.12 -17.95 21.68
CA ALA A 209 -4.86 -18.57 21.32
C ALA A 209 -5.17 -20.01 20.94
N THR A 210 -5.00 -20.35 19.66
CA THR A 210 -4.97 -21.74 19.23
C THR A 210 -3.99 -22.48 20.12
N ALA A 211 -4.28 -23.72 20.47
CA ALA A 211 -3.48 -24.52 21.41
C ALA A 211 -1.97 -24.55 21.08
N ASP A 212 -1.59 -24.12 19.90
CA ASP A 212 -0.26 -24.18 19.31
C ASP A 212 0.60 -22.92 19.52
N GLY A 213 0.18 -21.93 20.32
CA GLY A 213 0.96 -20.71 20.61
C GLY A 213 1.20 -19.79 19.39
N VAL A 214 0.39 -19.95 18.34
CA VAL A 214 0.54 -19.20 17.08
C VAL A 214 0.48 -17.67 17.27
N PRO A 215 -0.45 -17.09 18.07
CA PRO A 215 -0.47 -15.65 18.28
C PRO A 215 0.83 -15.12 18.92
N ALA A 216 1.36 -15.79 19.91
CA ALA A 216 2.63 -15.42 20.54
C ALA A 216 3.81 -15.51 19.57
N HIS A 217 3.80 -16.49 18.66
CA HIS A 217 4.78 -16.58 17.58
C HIS A 217 4.64 -15.43 16.59
N ALA A 218 3.41 -15.07 16.20
CA ALA A 218 3.15 -13.95 15.31
C ALA A 218 3.64 -12.63 15.91
N VAL A 219 3.38 -12.38 17.18
CA VAL A 219 3.87 -11.18 17.90
C VAL A 219 5.39 -11.12 17.88
N ARG A 220 6.09 -12.21 18.24
CA ARG A 220 7.56 -12.24 18.17
C ARG A 220 8.10 -11.93 16.77
N ARG A 221 7.48 -12.49 15.73
CA ARG A 221 7.85 -12.19 14.35
C ARG A 221 7.67 -10.72 14.00
N LEU A 222 6.60 -10.09 14.47
CA LEU A 222 6.37 -8.65 14.27
C LEU A 222 7.42 -7.81 15.01
N ASP A 223 7.81 -8.19 16.23
CA ASP A 223 8.85 -7.50 16.99
C ASP A 223 10.23 -7.62 16.29
N GLU A 224 10.57 -8.79 15.76
CA GLU A 224 11.79 -9.02 14.97
C GLU A 224 11.79 -8.17 13.69
N LEU A 225 10.66 -8.10 12.98
CA LEU A 225 10.51 -7.29 11.78
C LEU A 225 10.58 -5.79 12.07
N ASP A 226 9.94 -5.31 13.14
CA ASP A 226 9.99 -3.89 13.57
C ASP A 226 11.44 -3.47 13.82
N ALA A 227 12.20 -4.26 14.59
CA ALA A 227 13.60 -4.00 14.88
C ALA A 227 14.45 -3.99 13.59
N ALA A 228 14.28 -4.96 12.69
CA ALA A 228 15.03 -5.05 11.44
C ALA A 228 14.72 -3.89 10.48
N VAL A 229 13.47 -3.41 10.44
CA VAL A 229 13.08 -2.24 9.64
C VAL A 229 13.70 -0.97 10.21
N CYS A 230 13.66 -0.76 11.53
CA CYS A 230 14.26 0.41 12.16
C CYS A 230 15.79 0.45 11.97
N GLU A 231 16.46 -0.71 12.03
CA GLU A 231 17.91 -0.81 11.76
C GLU A 231 18.23 -0.48 10.29
N ARG A 232 17.47 -1.03 9.37
CA ARG A 232 17.73 -0.85 7.93
C ARG A 232 17.36 0.55 7.42
N PHE A 233 16.30 1.14 7.96
CA PHE A 233 15.76 2.45 7.57
C PHE A 233 15.80 3.42 8.76
N PRO A 234 16.99 3.90 9.17
CA PRO A 234 17.15 4.67 10.41
C PRO A 234 16.36 6.00 10.43
N LEU A 235 15.98 6.54 9.26
CA LEU A 235 15.19 7.77 9.12
C LEU A 235 13.68 7.49 8.97
N VAL A 236 13.25 6.24 9.11
CA VAL A 236 11.85 5.84 8.88
C VAL A 236 10.87 6.61 9.79
N MET A 237 11.25 6.90 11.03
CA MET A 237 10.39 7.62 11.97
C MET A 237 10.32 9.12 11.68
N ASP A 238 11.34 9.68 11.01
CA ASP A 238 11.42 11.09 10.65
C ASP A 238 10.64 11.42 9.36
N PHE A 239 10.22 10.40 8.60
CA PHE A 239 9.35 10.60 7.45
C PHE A 239 7.99 11.15 7.91
N VAL A 240 7.57 12.26 7.32
CA VAL A 240 6.26 12.90 7.58
C VAL A 240 5.27 12.45 6.52
N ARG A 241 4.26 11.66 6.92
CA ARG A 241 3.19 11.23 6.02
C ARG A 241 2.21 12.38 5.79
N PRO A 242 1.95 12.76 4.53
CA PRO A 242 1.00 13.83 4.22
C PRO A 242 -0.36 13.62 4.91
N GLY A 243 -0.84 14.63 5.60
CA GLY A 243 -2.10 14.62 6.32
C GLY A 243 -2.11 13.85 7.65
N PHE A 244 -1.28 12.82 7.81
CA PHE A 244 -1.32 11.97 9.02
C PHE A 244 -0.36 12.43 10.12
N ASP A 245 0.83 12.87 9.74
CA ASP A 245 1.90 13.19 10.67
C ASP A 245 2.18 14.71 10.74
N GLU A 246 1.40 15.51 10.02
CA GLU A 246 1.53 16.97 10.03
C GLU A 246 1.00 17.59 11.33
N PRO A 247 1.63 18.66 11.84
CA PRO A 247 1.12 19.36 13.03
C PRO A 247 -0.33 19.85 12.82
N GLY A 248 -1.25 19.42 13.69
CA GLY A 248 -2.68 19.76 13.59
C GLY A 248 -3.53 18.77 12.81
N ALA A 249 -2.97 17.65 12.34
CA ALA A 249 -3.72 16.60 11.63
C ALA A 249 -4.68 15.79 12.53
N ASN A 250 -4.57 15.91 13.85
CA ASN A 250 -5.49 15.28 14.79
C ASN A 250 -6.72 16.17 14.96
N VAL A 251 -7.73 15.98 14.11
CA VAL A 251 -9.09 16.53 14.30
C VAL A 251 -10.06 15.38 14.49
#